data_ea155ae101b30a8ea6daf5c720fca7a6
#
_entry.id   ea155ae101b30a8ea6daf5c720fca7a6
#
_cell.length_a   1.000
_cell.length_b   1.000
_cell.length_c   1.000
_cell.angle_alpha   90.00
_cell.angle_beta   90.00
_cell.angle_gamma   90.00
#
_symmetry.space_group_name_H-M   'P 1'
#
loop_
_entity.id
_entity.type
_entity.pdbx_description
1 polymer ?
#
loop_
_entity_poly.entity_id
_entity_poly.type
_entity_poly.pdbx_seq_one_letter_code
_entity_poly.pdbx_strand_id
1 'polypeptide(L)'
;VGISNFVTFLENTSDYRRDHRRGEYGDERDSKMREFLNKISPLTNVNKINKPMLIAQGRNDPRVPESESVQVRDAIRENGLHVWYILAKDEGHGFRKKQNRDFWNAALFSFLQEHLVNNLEN
;
A
#
# COMPACT_ATOMS: atom_id res chain seq x y z
N VAL A 1 -2.17 4.23 -2.54
CA VAL A 1 -0.86 3.56 -2.40
C VAL A 1 -0.23 3.93 -1.06
N GLY A 2 0.31 2.98 -0.36
CA GLY A 2 0.95 3.15 0.94
C GLY A 2 2.25 2.36 1.05
N ILE A 3 3.12 2.76 1.98
CA ILE A 3 4.32 2.02 2.33
C ILE A 3 3.89 0.89 3.25
N SER A 4 4.15 -0.35 2.88
CA SER A 4 3.83 -1.53 3.69
C SER A 4 5.00 -1.97 4.57
N ASN A 5 6.22 -1.80 4.09
CA ASN A 5 7.44 -2.02 4.86
C ASN A 5 8.47 -0.94 4.54
N PHE A 6 8.89 -0.19 5.55
CA PHE A 6 9.82 0.93 5.36
C PHE A 6 11.19 0.49 4.86
N VAL A 7 11.66 -0.70 5.21
CA VAL A 7 12.93 -1.24 4.73
C VAL A 7 12.86 -1.54 3.24
N THR A 8 11.88 -2.36 2.81
CA THR A 8 11.73 -2.70 1.39
C THR A 8 11.41 -1.49 0.54
N PHE A 9 10.65 -0.54 1.07
CA PHE A 9 10.40 0.74 0.41
C PHE A 9 11.69 1.52 0.14
N LEU A 10 12.57 1.67 1.14
CA LEU A 10 13.83 2.38 1.00
C LEU A 10 14.80 1.67 0.05
N GLU A 11 14.81 0.34 0.08
CA GLU A 11 15.64 -0.47 -0.83
C GLU A 11 15.17 -0.40 -2.29
N ASN A 12 13.86 -0.27 -2.55
CA ASN A 12 13.27 -0.41 -3.89
C ASN A 12 12.71 0.89 -4.48
N THR A 13 12.67 1.99 -3.71
CA THR A 13 12.30 3.29 -4.29
C THR A 13 13.32 3.75 -5.32
N SER A 14 12.92 4.60 -6.26
CA SER A 14 13.80 5.10 -7.32
C SER A 14 15.07 5.73 -6.74
N ASP A 15 16.25 5.42 -7.33
CA ASP A 15 17.57 5.79 -6.82
C ASP A 15 17.72 7.28 -6.53
N TYR A 16 17.21 8.14 -7.44
CA TYR A 16 17.28 9.60 -7.28
C TYR A 16 16.49 10.13 -6.07
N ARG A 17 15.63 9.30 -5.45
CA ARG A 17 14.83 9.66 -4.28
C ARG A 17 15.33 9.01 -2.99
N ARG A 18 16.13 7.97 -3.09
CA ARG A 18 16.47 7.09 -1.97
C ARG A 18 17.16 7.82 -0.83
N ASP A 19 18.19 8.60 -1.13
CA ASP A 19 18.92 9.33 -0.08
C ASP A 19 18.05 10.40 0.59
N HIS A 20 17.18 11.06 -0.16
CA HIS A 20 16.20 11.98 0.42
C HIS A 20 15.24 11.24 1.35
N ARG A 21 14.76 10.06 0.97
CA ARG A 21 13.87 9.23 1.78
C ARG A 21 14.56 8.69 3.04
N ARG A 22 15.84 8.34 2.96
CA ARG A 22 16.64 8.00 4.14
C ARG A 22 16.72 9.16 5.13
N GLY A 23 16.85 10.38 4.65
CA GLY A 23 16.80 11.58 5.49
C GLY A 23 15.45 11.81 6.17
N GLU A 24 14.34 11.41 5.52
CA GLU A 24 12.99 11.57 6.07
C GLU A 24 12.59 10.47 7.06
N TYR A 25 12.90 9.20 6.74
CA TYR A 25 12.39 8.04 7.47
C TYR A 25 13.43 7.36 8.36
N GLY A 26 14.71 7.54 8.09
CA GLY A 26 15.83 6.84 8.69
C GLY A 26 16.57 5.97 7.65
N ASP A 27 17.79 5.60 7.96
CA ASP A 27 18.68 4.84 7.06
C ASP A 27 18.59 3.34 7.37
N GLU A 28 18.01 2.57 6.47
CA GLU A 28 17.83 1.12 6.59
C GLU A 28 19.16 0.34 6.60
N ARG A 29 20.27 0.99 6.26
CA ARG A 29 21.62 0.40 6.31
C ARG A 29 22.19 0.35 7.73
N ASP A 30 21.72 1.25 8.62
CA ASP A 30 22.00 1.15 10.04
C ASP A 30 21.17 0.03 10.68
N SER A 31 21.81 -0.87 11.42
CA SER A 31 21.14 -2.06 11.95
C SER A 31 20.03 -1.74 12.95
N LYS A 32 20.25 -0.73 13.82
CA LYS A 32 19.24 -0.34 14.82
C LYS A 32 18.06 0.38 14.16
N MET A 33 18.35 1.23 13.18
CA MET A 33 17.30 1.90 12.41
C MET A 33 16.51 0.90 11.59
N ARG A 34 17.15 -0.08 10.96
CA ARG A 34 16.49 -1.17 10.23
C ARG A 34 15.53 -1.97 11.12
N GLU A 35 15.96 -2.32 12.32
CA GLU A 35 15.09 -3.00 13.29
C GLU A 35 13.87 -2.14 13.66
N PHE A 36 14.09 -0.86 13.94
CA PHE A 36 13.01 0.09 14.21
C PHE A 36 12.04 0.22 13.04
N LEU A 37 12.53 0.42 11.82
CA LEU A 37 11.73 0.54 10.60
C LEU A 37 10.89 -0.71 10.34
N ASN A 38 11.45 -1.90 10.55
CA ASN A 38 10.69 -3.14 10.46
C ASN A 38 9.60 -3.21 11.53
N LYS A 39 9.93 -2.88 12.77
CA LYS A 39 8.99 -2.91 13.90
C LYS A 39 7.76 -2.04 13.67
N ILE A 40 7.92 -0.85 13.10
CA ILE A 40 6.82 0.09 12.84
C ILE A 40 6.10 -0.18 11.52
N SER A 41 6.60 -1.07 10.68
CA SER A 41 6.04 -1.34 9.35
C SER A 41 4.67 -2.01 9.44
N PRO A 42 3.69 -1.58 8.63
CA PRO A 42 2.37 -2.22 8.56
C PRO A 42 2.44 -3.72 8.24
N LEU A 43 3.37 -4.13 7.36
CA LEU A 43 3.54 -5.53 6.97
C LEU A 43 3.93 -6.42 8.16
N THR A 44 4.84 -5.96 9.03
CA THR A 44 5.24 -6.67 10.25
C THR A 44 4.09 -6.78 11.25
N ASN A 45 3.15 -5.83 11.20
CA ASN A 45 1.98 -5.76 12.06
C ASN A 45 0.69 -6.22 11.38
N VAL A 46 0.79 -6.93 10.27
CA VAL A 46 -0.37 -7.30 9.43
C VAL A 46 -1.39 -8.16 10.18
N ASN A 47 -0.96 -8.92 11.18
CA ASN A 47 -1.83 -9.71 12.06
C ASN A 47 -2.80 -8.88 12.91
N LYS A 48 -2.55 -7.58 13.04
CA LYS A 48 -3.45 -6.63 13.73
C LYS A 48 -4.52 -6.07 12.82
N ILE A 49 -4.39 -6.25 11.51
CA ILE A 49 -5.40 -5.85 10.52
C ILE A 49 -6.51 -6.89 10.56
N ASN A 50 -7.71 -6.46 10.91
CA ASN A 50 -8.88 -7.33 11.07
C ASN A 50 -10.11 -6.84 10.28
N LYS A 51 -9.91 -5.93 9.35
CA LYS A 51 -10.97 -5.37 8.50
C LYS A 51 -10.62 -5.53 7.02
N PRO A 52 -11.64 -5.63 6.15
CA PRO A 52 -11.43 -5.63 4.70
C PRO A 52 -10.65 -4.40 4.25
N MET A 53 -9.84 -4.55 3.20
CA MET A 53 -9.04 -3.46 2.64
C MET A 53 -9.26 -3.28 1.15
N LEU A 54 -9.26 -2.02 0.72
CA LEU A 54 -9.18 -1.62 -0.68
C LEU A 54 -7.82 -0.97 -0.93
N ILE A 55 -7.01 -1.58 -1.81
CA ILE A 55 -5.67 -1.12 -2.17
C ILE A 55 -5.67 -0.69 -3.64
N ALA A 56 -5.18 0.51 -3.91
CA ALA A 56 -5.01 1.02 -5.26
C ALA A 56 -3.55 1.38 -5.54
N GLN A 57 -3.05 0.97 -6.70
CA GLN A 57 -1.66 1.14 -7.13
C GLN A 57 -1.59 1.53 -8.61
N GLY A 58 -0.75 2.52 -8.92
CA GLY A 58 -0.28 2.74 -10.29
C GLY A 58 0.99 1.92 -10.53
N ARG A 59 1.04 1.15 -11.63
CA ARG A 59 2.20 0.30 -11.94
C ARG A 59 3.49 1.10 -12.12
N ASN A 60 3.38 2.30 -12.70
CA ASN A 60 4.52 3.15 -13.00
C ASN A 60 4.79 4.19 -11.90
N ASP A 61 4.44 3.87 -10.65
CA ASP A 61 4.67 4.77 -9.52
C ASP A 61 6.17 4.86 -9.20
N PRO A 62 6.81 6.05 -9.40
CA PRO A 62 8.23 6.22 -9.14
C PRO A 62 8.54 6.50 -7.66
N ARG A 63 7.52 6.67 -6.83
CA ARG A 63 7.65 7.03 -5.41
C ARG A 63 7.50 5.83 -4.50
N VAL A 64 6.44 5.05 -4.72
CA VAL A 64 6.13 3.84 -3.96
C VAL A 64 6.01 2.68 -4.93
N PRO A 65 6.96 1.75 -4.93
CA PRO A 65 6.96 0.61 -5.83
C PRO A 65 5.70 -0.25 -5.71
N GLU A 66 5.27 -0.86 -6.83
CA GLU A 66 4.14 -1.80 -6.85
C GLU A 66 4.31 -2.93 -5.83
N SER A 67 5.55 -3.37 -5.58
CA SER A 67 5.88 -4.41 -4.61
C SER A 67 5.36 -4.14 -3.20
N GLU A 68 5.29 -2.87 -2.78
CA GLU A 68 4.74 -2.49 -1.47
C GLU A 68 3.25 -2.84 -1.36
N SER A 69 2.48 -2.60 -2.41
CA SER A 69 1.06 -2.95 -2.46
C SER A 69 0.83 -4.45 -2.59
N VAL A 70 1.67 -5.15 -3.36
CA VAL A 70 1.59 -6.59 -3.57
C VAL A 70 1.84 -7.34 -2.26
N GLN A 71 2.93 -7.02 -1.55
CA GLN A 71 3.28 -7.74 -0.32
C GLN A 71 2.25 -7.56 0.80
N VAL A 72 1.67 -6.36 0.98
CA VAL A 72 0.63 -6.17 1.99
C VAL A 72 -0.69 -6.82 1.59
N ARG A 73 -1.07 -6.77 0.30
CA ARG A 73 -2.24 -7.50 -0.23
C ARG A 73 -2.15 -8.98 0.08
N ASP A 74 -1.00 -9.59 -0.23
CA ASP A 74 -0.82 -11.03 -0.09
C ASP A 74 -0.83 -11.43 1.39
N ALA A 75 -0.12 -10.69 2.25
CA ALA A 75 -0.12 -10.95 3.69
C ALA A 75 -1.52 -10.82 4.33
N ILE A 76 -2.33 -9.83 3.91
CA ILE A 76 -3.72 -9.70 4.42
C ILE A 76 -4.58 -10.86 3.94
N ARG A 77 -4.42 -11.32 2.70
CA ARG A 77 -5.14 -12.48 2.16
C ARG A 77 -4.76 -13.78 2.88
N GLU A 78 -3.48 -13.97 3.19
CA GLU A 78 -2.99 -15.11 3.98
C GLU A 78 -3.62 -15.14 5.38
N ASN A 79 -3.97 -13.98 5.95
CA ASN A 79 -4.73 -13.87 7.19
C ASN A 79 -6.24 -14.10 7.02
N GLY A 80 -6.71 -14.51 5.83
CA GLY A 80 -8.12 -14.82 5.55
C GLY A 80 -9.02 -13.60 5.37
N LEU A 81 -8.47 -12.41 5.17
CA LEU A 81 -9.26 -11.18 5.00
C LEU A 81 -9.49 -10.83 3.54
N HIS A 82 -10.61 -10.17 3.28
CA HIS A 82 -10.94 -9.68 1.95
C HIS A 82 -10.10 -8.47 1.57
N VAL A 83 -9.44 -8.55 0.41
CA VAL A 83 -8.69 -7.43 -0.17
C VAL A 83 -9.13 -7.22 -1.61
N TRP A 84 -9.65 -6.03 -1.88
CA TRP A 84 -9.81 -5.52 -3.24
C TRP A 84 -8.51 -4.85 -3.67
N TYR A 85 -7.98 -5.27 -4.82
CA TYR A 85 -6.74 -4.73 -5.35
C TYR A 85 -6.92 -4.18 -6.74
N ILE A 86 -6.67 -2.88 -6.90
CA ILE A 86 -6.78 -2.17 -8.18
C ILE A 86 -5.38 -1.77 -8.63
N LEU A 87 -4.94 -2.32 -9.76
CA LEU A 87 -3.70 -1.97 -10.43
C LEU A 87 -3.98 -1.24 -11.73
N ALA A 88 -3.71 0.05 -11.78
CA ALA A 88 -3.75 0.82 -13.02
C ALA A 88 -2.40 0.73 -13.74
N LYS A 89 -2.36 -0.03 -14.85
CA LYS A 89 -1.12 -0.39 -15.56
C LYS A 89 -0.42 0.80 -16.22
N ASP A 90 -1.14 1.86 -16.46
CA ASP A 90 -0.74 3.06 -17.21
C ASP A 90 -0.75 4.34 -16.35
N GLU A 91 -0.75 4.18 -15.01
CA GLU A 91 -0.72 5.28 -14.03
C GLU A 91 0.55 5.23 -13.18
N GLY A 92 0.89 6.42 -12.62
CA GLY A 92 1.96 6.61 -11.67
C GLY A 92 1.46 6.78 -10.25
N HIS A 93 1.99 7.80 -9.55
CA HIS A 93 1.63 8.11 -8.17
C HIS A 93 0.28 8.88 -8.14
N GLY A 94 -0.80 8.13 -8.16
CA GLY A 94 -2.17 8.62 -8.27
C GLY A 94 -2.76 8.43 -9.66
N PHE A 95 -4.09 8.35 -9.74
CA PHE A 95 -4.80 8.15 -10.99
C PHE A 95 -5.17 9.49 -11.62
N ARG A 96 -4.54 9.82 -12.76
CA ARG A 96 -4.74 11.08 -13.47
C ARG A 96 -5.69 10.95 -14.65
N LYS A 97 -5.72 9.78 -15.31
CA LYS A 97 -6.60 9.52 -16.45
C LYS A 97 -8.04 9.42 -15.98
N LYS A 98 -8.95 10.10 -16.66
CA LYS A 98 -10.38 10.13 -16.29
C LYS A 98 -10.96 8.73 -16.12
N GLN A 99 -10.71 7.84 -17.08
CA GLN A 99 -11.21 6.47 -17.04
C GLN A 99 -10.78 5.71 -15.79
N ASN A 100 -9.51 5.84 -15.38
CA ASN A 100 -8.98 5.18 -14.20
C ASN A 100 -9.56 5.78 -12.91
N ARG A 101 -9.76 7.10 -12.87
CA ARG A 101 -10.42 7.76 -11.74
C ARG A 101 -11.89 7.37 -11.60
N ASP A 102 -12.62 7.30 -12.72
CA ASP A 102 -14.02 6.89 -12.71
C ASP A 102 -14.16 5.44 -12.21
N PHE A 103 -13.29 4.55 -12.68
CA PHE A 103 -13.24 3.16 -12.20
C PHE A 103 -12.90 3.09 -10.69
N TRP A 104 -11.89 3.85 -10.25
CA TRP A 104 -11.52 3.95 -8.84
C TRP A 104 -12.69 4.41 -7.97
N ASN A 105 -13.38 5.48 -8.38
CA ASN A 105 -14.52 6.02 -7.62
C ASN A 105 -15.67 5.02 -7.53
N ALA A 106 -15.99 4.33 -8.63
CA ALA A 106 -17.00 3.28 -8.63
C ALA A 106 -16.64 2.12 -7.70
N ALA A 107 -15.39 1.64 -7.77
CA ALA A 107 -14.91 0.57 -6.91
C ALA A 107 -14.89 0.97 -5.43
N LEU A 108 -14.44 2.19 -5.13
CA LEU A 108 -14.47 2.74 -3.77
C LEU A 108 -15.89 2.78 -3.20
N PHE A 109 -16.85 3.29 -4.00
CA PHE A 109 -18.25 3.34 -3.59
C PHE A 109 -18.79 1.94 -3.30
N SER A 110 -18.57 0.98 -4.20
CA SER A 110 -19.00 -0.40 -4.04
C SER A 110 -18.39 -1.06 -2.81
N PHE A 111 -17.08 -0.84 -2.57
CA PHE A 111 -16.39 -1.37 -1.40
C PHE A 111 -16.96 -0.81 -0.09
N LEU A 112 -17.22 0.50 -0.03
CA LEU A 112 -17.80 1.14 1.15
C LEU A 112 -19.23 0.67 1.37
N GLN A 113 -20.03 0.49 0.31
CA GLN A 113 -21.39 -0.02 0.43
C GLN A 113 -21.38 -1.45 0.98
N GLU A 114 -20.53 -2.33 0.45
CA GLU A 114 -20.45 -3.73 0.88
C GLU A 114 -19.97 -3.86 2.33
N HIS A 115 -18.91 -3.14 2.69
CA HIS A 115 -18.20 -3.39 3.96
C HIS A 115 -18.52 -2.40 5.07
N LEU A 116 -19.15 -1.28 4.78
CA LEU A 116 -19.52 -0.28 5.78
C LEU A 116 -21.03 -0.13 5.90
N VAL A 117 -21.72 0.21 4.80
CA VAL A 117 -23.16 0.53 4.86
C VAL A 117 -23.99 -0.71 5.16
N ASN A 118 -23.81 -1.79 4.40
CA ASN A 118 -24.60 -3.02 4.59
C ASN A 118 -24.34 -3.70 5.95
N ASN A 119 -23.21 -3.42 6.60
CA ASN A 119 -22.92 -3.93 7.94
C ASN A 119 -23.51 -3.08 9.07
N LEU A 120 -24.07 -1.91 8.78
CA LEU A 120 -24.81 -1.10 9.76
C LEU A 120 -26.29 -1.50 9.87
N GLU A 121 -26.79 -2.28 8.91
CA GLU A 121 -28.18 -2.73 8.86
C GLU A 121 -28.39 -4.12 9.51
N ASN A 122 -27.32 -4.75 10.00
CA ASN A 122 -27.32 -6.02 10.74
C ASN A 122 -26.86 -5.80 12.18
#